data_db83ea825b07b6ffb551b1d416baeada
#
_entry.id   db83ea825b07b6ffb551b1d416baeada
#
_cell.length_a   1.000
_cell.length_b   1.000
_cell.length_c   1.000
_cell.angle_alpha   90.00
_cell.angle_beta   90.00
_cell.angle_gamma   90.00
#
_symmetry.space_group_name_H-M   'P 1'
#
loop_
_entity.id
_entity.type
_entity.pdbx_description
1 polymer ?
#
loop_
_entity_poly.entity_id
_entity_poly.type
_entity_poly.pdbx_seq_one_letter_code
_entity_poly.pdbx_strand_id
1 'polypeptide(L)'
;MRQPIFDRLESAGKLDSVKKYAHSELEGKFALLTDTELKEFQEFEDTPKKLAVILEFAPNNIKEVEDRVIQPLISLEESLGLNFSLAVRDVPFHCTILTGKAENEDDLLEAEKTLTDSGAFNEMCQNILNTELEYGLLVYERTGAFLAATKIPDSIKTMREFLKNEYSAQGLRPVKLLDNFLHCAISRMTKLPTINNRKEIFDQYLKALQPIRIALTRDPIRFNPQDVYMGNLADFLKNNRG
;
A
#
# COMPACT_ATOMS: atom_id res chain seq x y z
N MET A 1 14.25 -3.35 -22.78
CA MET A 1 14.72 -4.45 -21.89
C MET A 1 13.66 -4.55 -20.76
N ARG A 2 12.95 -5.69 -20.65
CA ARG A 2 12.00 -5.90 -19.53
C ARG A 2 12.77 -5.82 -18.23
N GLN A 3 12.22 -5.14 -17.26
CA GLN A 3 12.84 -5.04 -15.95
C GLN A 3 12.78 -6.39 -15.22
N PRO A 4 13.83 -6.77 -14.47
CA PRO A 4 13.85 -8.06 -13.75
C PRO A 4 12.64 -8.30 -12.86
N ILE A 5 12.04 -7.21 -12.34
CA ILE A 5 10.83 -7.24 -11.52
C ILE A 5 9.62 -7.79 -12.30
N PHE A 6 9.48 -7.43 -13.57
CA PHE A 6 8.36 -7.91 -14.39
C PHE A 6 8.50 -9.39 -14.73
N ASP A 7 9.74 -9.84 -14.98
CA ASP A 7 10.00 -11.25 -15.25
C ASP A 7 9.67 -12.14 -14.04
N ARG A 8 9.94 -11.66 -12.81
CA ARG A 8 9.53 -12.34 -11.58
C ARG A 8 8.02 -12.38 -11.41
N LEU A 9 7.33 -11.28 -11.70
CA LEU A 9 5.88 -11.21 -11.61
C LEU A 9 5.18 -12.06 -12.68
N GLU A 10 5.74 -12.09 -13.88
CA GLU A 10 5.25 -12.92 -14.99
C GLU A 10 5.39 -14.39 -14.63
N SER A 11 6.56 -14.81 -14.14
CA SER A 11 6.82 -16.18 -13.66
C SER A 11 5.90 -16.60 -12.51
N ALA A 12 5.51 -15.65 -11.66
CA ALA A 12 4.59 -15.89 -10.55
C ALA A 12 3.11 -15.85 -10.94
N GLY A 13 2.77 -15.65 -12.22
CA GLY A 13 1.39 -15.49 -12.70
C GLY A 13 0.68 -14.25 -12.18
N LYS A 14 1.45 -13.23 -11.73
CA LYS A 14 0.93 -12.03 -11.04
C LYS A 14 1.05 -10.76 -11.87
N LEU A 15 1.63 -10.87 -13.06
CA LEU A 15 1.93 -9.71 -13.89
C LEU A 15 0.67 -8.89 -14.22
N ASP A 16 -0.46 -9.54 -14.48
CA ASP A 16 -1.69 -8.85 -14.87
C ASP A 16 -2.29 -8.03 -13.72
N SER A 17 -2.14 -8.50 -12.48
CA SER A 17 -2.62 -7.78 -11.28
C SER A 17 -1.74 -6.58 -10.97
N VAL A 18 -0.45 -6.68 -11.22
CA VAL A 18 0.54 -5.64 -10.93
C VAL A 18 0.78 -4.72 -12.12
N LYS A 19 0.53 -5.17 -13.36
CA LYS A 19 0.56 -4.31 -14.57
C LYS A 19 -0.26 -3.05 -14.40
N LYS A 20 -1.38 -3.13 -13.69
CA LYS A 20 -2.23 -1.98 -13.41
C LYS A 20 -1.52 -0.90 -12.58
N TYR A 21 -0.53 -1.28 -11.77
CA TYR A 21 0.18 -0.39 -10.84
C TYR A 21 1.66 -0.16 -11.17
N ALA A 22 2.28 -1.03 -11.93
CA ALA A 22 3.70 -1.00 -12.22
C ALA A 22 4.03 -0.82 -13.70
N HIS A 23 3.04 -0.62 -14.54
CA HIS A 23 3.26 -0.48 -15.98
C HIS A 23 3.56 0.97 -16.36
N SER A 24 4.44 1.15 -17.34
CA SER A 24 4.81 2.45 -17.91
C SER A 24 3.61 3.32 -18.36
N GLU A 25 2.49 2.70 -18.74
CA GLU A 25 1.27 3.43 -19.12
C GLU A 25 0.59 4.10 -17.92
N LEU A 26 0.61 3.48 -16.73
CA LEU A 26 0.05 4.07 -15.52
C LEU A 26 1.03 5.07 -14.90
N GLU A 27 2.30 4.75 -14.96
CA GLU A 27 3.34 5.68 -14.60
C GLU A 27 3.30 6.91 -15.51
N GLY A 28 2.99 6.74 -16.81
CA GLY A 28 2.80 7.85 -17.77
C GLY A 28 1.57 8.73 -17.50
N LYS A 29 0.49 8.16 -16.95
CA LYS A 29 -0.73 8.91 -16.58
C LYS A 29 -0.51 9.89 -15.43
N PHE A 30 0.51 9.67 -14.64
CA PHE A 30 0.94 10.56 -13.58
C PHE A 30 1.28 11.97 -14.07
N ALA A 31 1.94 12.07 -15.21
CA ALA A 31 2.25 13.35 -15.84
C ALA A 31 0.99 14.11 -16.32
N LEU A 32 -0.16 13.45 -16.36
CA LEU A 32 -1.44 14.00 -16.79
C LEU A 32 -2.38 14.35 -15.63
N LEU A 33 -1.99 14.14 -14.37
CA LEU A 33 -2.80 14.56 -13.23
C LEU A 33 -3.01 16.06 -13.21
N THR A 34 -4.23 16.45 -12.93
CA THR A 34 -4.59 17.85 -12.69
C THR A 34 -4.46 18.19 -11.21
N ASP A 35 -4.36 19.48 -10.90
CA ASP A 35 -4.33 19.93 -9.50
C ASP A 35 -5.64 19.60 -8.77
N THR A 36 -6.77 19.52 -9.49
CA THR A 36 -8.07 19.11 -8.94
C THR A 36 -8.05 17.65 -8.54
N GLU A 37 -7.56 16.76 -9.41
CA GLU A 37 -7.44 15.33 -9.09
C GLU A 37 -6.47 15.11 -7.93
N LEU A 38 -5.39 15.88 -7.82
CA LEU A 38 -4.48 15.81 -6.70
C LEU A 38 -5.16 16.20 -5.39
N LYS A 39 -5.99 17.25 -5.38
CA LYS A 39 -6.79 17.64 -4.22
C LYS A 39 -7.77 16.55 -3.81
N GLU A 40 -8.48 15.96 -4.76
CA GLU A 40 -9.40 14.84 -4.51
C GLU A 40 -8.68 13.66 -3.84
N PHE A 41 -7.41 13.43 -4.15
CA PHE A 41 -6.59 12.41 -3.49
C PHE A 41 -6.11 12.82 -2.09
N GLN A 42 -5.87 14.10 -1.85
CA GLN A 42 -5.49 14.63 -0.53
C GLN A 42 -6.67 14.68 0.44
N GLU A 43 -7.86 15.02 -0.06
CA GLU A 43 -9.12 15.07 0.70
C GLU A 43 -9.67 13.68 1.02
N PHE A 44 -9.02 12.61 0.59
CA PHE A 44 -9.42 11.22 0.86
C PHE A 44 -9.45 10.87 2.36
N GLU A 45 -8.90 11.73 3.21
CA GLU A 45 -8.91 11.57 4.67
C GLU A 45 -10.29 11.81 5.31
N ASP A 46 -11.19 12.56 4.64
CA ASP A 46 -12.54 12.86 5.12
C ASP A 46 -13.61 11.87 4.60
N THR A 47 -13.20 10.81 3.93
CA THR A 47 -14.14 9.87 3.32
C THR A 47 -14.69 8.82 4.27
N PRO A 48 -15.83 8.19 3.88
CA PRO A 48 -16.73 7.46 4.75
C PRO A 48 -16.05 6.37 5.54
N LYS A 49 -16.59 6.17 6.72
CA LYS A 49 -16.27 5.17 7.72
C LYS A 49 -15.90 3.84 7.11
N LYS A 50 -14.62 3.47 7.28
CA LYS A 50 -14.05 2.25 6.71
C LYS A 50 -13.52 1.38 7.83
N LEU A 51 -14.13 0.23 8.02
CA LEU A 51 -13.54 -0.82 8.83
C LEU A 51 -12.38 -1.44 8.08
N ALA A 52 -11.19 -1.37 8.63
CA ALA A 52 -9.98 -1.89 8.03
C ALA A 52 -9.34 -2.96 8.90
N VAL A 53 -8.82 -4.01 8.25
CA VAL A 53 -7.88 -4.95 8.85
C VAL A 53 -6.49 -4.64 8.32
N ILE A 54 -5.58 -4.33 9.24
CA ILE A 54 -4.28 -3.73 8.95
C ILE A 54 -3.19 -4.54 9.64
N LEU A 55 -2.09 -4.78 8.94
CA LEU A 55 -0.87 -5.34 9.51
C LEU A 55 0.03 -4.20 9.99
N GLU A 56 0.44 -4.30 11.24
CA GLU A 56 1.44 -3.43 11.84
C GLU A 56 2.80 -4.14 11.90
N PHE A 57 3.88 -3.36 11.86
CA PHE A 57 5.24 -3.88 11.77
C PHE A 57 6.12 -3.33 12.89
N ALA A 58 7.07 -4.14 13.33
CA ALA A 58 8.00 -3.75 14.37
C ALA A 58 8.89 -2.56 13.93
N PRO A 59 9.29 -1.68 14.85
CA PRO A 59 10.12 -0.51 14.54
C PRO A 59 11.41 -0.84 13.77
N ASN A 60 12.04 -1.98 14.07
CA ASN A 60 13.24 -2.43 13.35
C ASN A 60 12.96 -2.72 11.87
N ASN A 61 11.79 -3.28 11.56
CA ASN A 61 11.38 -3.57 10.20
C ASN A 61 11.09 -2.27 9.44
N ILE A 62 10.45 -1.33 10.13
CA ILE A 62 10.18 0.02 9.59
C ILE A 62 11.51 0.71 9.27
N LYS A 63 12.48 0.63 10.18
CA LYS A 63 13.80 1.20 9.95
C LYS A 63 14.51 0.60 8.73
N GLU A 64 14.41 -0.69 8.51
CA GLU A 64 14.97 -1.32 7.29
C GLU A 64 14.34 -0.76 6.02
N VAL A 65 13.01 -0.57 6.01
CA VAL A 65 12.31 0.07 4.89
C VAL A 65 12.73 1.52 4.72
N GLU A 66 12.88 2.27 5.80
CA GLU A 66 13.40 3.64 5.77
C GLU A 66 14.77 3.71 5.11
N ASP A 67 15.71 2.90 5.59
CA ASP A 67 17.11 2.93 5.13
C ASP A 67 17.25 2.47 3.67
N ARG A 68 16.50 1.45 3.26
CA ARG A 68 16.64 0.82 1.94
C ARG A 68 15.74 1.38 0.85
N VAL A 69 14.64 2.03 1.23
CA VAL A 69 13.62 2.50 0.27
C VAL A 69 13.31 3.98 0.46
N ILE A 70 12.89 4.40 1.65
CA ILE A 70 12.36 5.74 1.87
C ILE A 70 13.45 6.80 1.72
N GLN A 71 14.59 6.65 2.41
CA GLN A 71 15.69 7.61 2.33
C GLN A 71 16.30 7.71 0.92
N PRO A 72 16.53 6.60 0.19
CA PRO A 72 16.90 6.66 -1.23
C PRO A 72 15.88 7.39 -2.11
N LEU A 73 14.58 7.22 -1.86
CA LEU A 73 13.52 7.94 -2.60
C LEU A 73 13.57 9.44 -2.31
N ILE A 74 13.67 9.83 -1.04
CA ILE A 74 13.78 11.24 -0.64
C ILE A 74 14.99 11.88 -1.31
N SER A 75 16.16 11.25 -1.20
CA SER A 75 17.39 11.77 -1.80
C SER A 75 17.30 11.91 -3.32
N LEU A 76 16.60 10.96 -3.97
CA LEU A 76 16.33 11.01 -5.40
C LEU A 76 15.44 12.20 -5.75
N GLU A 77 14.34 12.40 -5.04
CA GLU A 77 13.43 13.52 -5.25
C GLU A 77 14.14 14.86 -5.06
N GLU A 78 14.91 14.99 -4.00
CA GLU A 78 15.71 16.19 -3.75
C GLU A 78 16.70 16.47 -4.89
N SER A 79 17.39 15.43 -5.38
CA SER A 79 18.36 15.55 -6.49
C SER A 79 17.74 16.01 -7.79
N LEU A 80 16.46 15.70 -8.00
CA LEU A 80 15.69 16.09 -9.17
C LEU A 80 14.90 17.40 -8.98
N GLY A 81 15.03 18.04 -7.81
CA GLY A 81 14.24 19.22 -7.45
C GLY A 81 12.75 18.91 -7.30
N LEU A 82 12.43 17.67 -7.00
CA LEU A 82 11.07 17.19 -6.83
C LEU A 82 10.69 17.26 -5.35
N ASN A 83 9.47 17.64 -5.09
CA ASN A 83 8.96 17.82 -3.74
C ASN A 83 7.55 17.26 -3.66
N PHE A 84 7.38 16.01 -4.12
CA PHE A 84 6.04 15.47 -4.22
C PHE A 84 5.73 14.31 -3.32
N SER A 85 6.63 13.79 -2.58
CA SER A 85 6.23 12.78 -1.63
C SER A 85 6.31 13.28 -0.21
N LEU A 86 5.22 13.15 0.52
CA LEU A 86 5.32 12.91 1.92
C LEU A 86 5.88 11.50 2.06
N ALA A 87 7.16 11.41 2.36
CA ALA A 87 7.65 10.20 2.96
C ALA A 87 6.73 9.84 4.15
N VAL A 88 6.60 8.57 4.42
CA VAL A 88 5.72 7.95 5.43
C VAL A 88 5.89 8.52 6.87
N ARG A 89 6.50 9.67 7.04
CA ARG A 89 6.66 10.34 8.35
C ARG A 89 5.33 10.69 9.01
N ASP A 90 4.31 10.94 8.19
CA ASP A 90 3.01 11.37 8.68
C ASP A 90 1.94 10.26 8.62
N VAL A 91 2.29 9.08 8.10
CA VAL A 91 1.40 7.92 8.05
C VAL A 91 2.17 6.71 8.54
N PRO A 92 1.65 5.95 9.52
CA PRO A 92 2.34 4.77 10.01
C PRO A 92 2.56 3.77 8.89
N PHE A 93 3.75 3.16 8.84
CA PHE A 93 4.03 2.10 7.87
C PHE A 93 3.14 0.89 8.17
N HIS A 94 2.23 0.59 7.28
CA HIS A 94 1.24 -0.46 7.47
C HIS A 94 0.87 -1.13 6.14
N CYS A 95 0.28 -2.29 6.24
CA CYS A 95 -0.28 -3.00 5.10
C CYS A 95 -1.75 -3.32 5.32
N THR A 96 -2.63 -2.78 4.51
CA THR A 96 -4.06 -3.08 4.60
C THR A 96 -4.38 -4.43 3.95
N ILE A 97 -4.98 -5.34 4.72
CA ILE A 97 -5.47 -6.62 4.22
C ILE A 97 -6.74 -6.43 3.41
N LEU A 98 -7.75 -5.80 4.01
CA LEU A 98 -9.02 -5.45 3.39
C LEU A 98 -9.69 -4.29 4.13
N THR A 99 -10.52 -3.54 3.41
CA THR A 99 -11.43 -2.55 4.00
C THR A 99 -12.86 -2.80 3.57
N GLY A 100 -13.80 -2.58 4.49
CA GLY A 100 -15.23 -2.54 4.25
C GLY A 100 -15.75 -1.11 4.45
N LYS A 101 -16.62 -0.63 3.57
CA LYS A 101 -17.29 0.67 3.72
C LYS A 101 -18.61 0.48 4.43
N ALA A 102 -18.79 1.17 5.56
CA ALA A 102 -20.05 1.30 6.24
C ALA A 102 -20.84 2.51 5.72
N GLU A 103 -22.16 2.48 5.82
CA GLU A 103 -23.02 3.62 5.50
C GLU A 103 -23.04 4.63 6.66
N ASN A 104 -22.99 4.14 7.88
CA ASN A 104 -22.97 4.95 9.11
C ASN A 104 -21.96 4.37 10.13
N GLU A 105 -21.87 5.02 11.30
CA GLU A 105 -20.92 4.64 12.36
C GLU A 105 -21.38 3.43 13.16
N ASP A 106 -22.67 3.32 13.34
CA ASP A 106 -23.24 2.22 14.13
C ASP A 106 -23.00 0.88 13.42
N ASP A 107 -23.20 0.82 12.10
CA ASP A 107 -22.90 -0.37 11.29
C ASP A 107 -21.41 -0.74 11.37
N LEU A 108 -20.52 0.26 11.39
CA LEU A 108 -19.08 0.03 11.52
C LEU A 108 -18.75 -0.56 12.88
N LEU A 109 -19.25 0.02 13.96
CA LEU A 109 -18.99 -0.43 15.33
C LEU A 109 -19.55 -1.83 15.60
N GLU A 110 -20.75 -2.12 15.06
CA GLU A 110 -21.37 -3.44 15.19
C GLU A 110 -20.55 -4.50 14.46
N ALA A 111 -20.10 -4.21 13.24
CA ALA A 111 -19.26 -5.11 12.46
C ALA A 111 -17.89 -5.33 13.11
N GLU A 112 -17.25 -4.27 13.61
CA GLU A 112 -15.99 -4.35 14.36
C GLU A 112 -16.14 -5.26 15.57
N LYS A 113 -17.16 -5.07 16.38
CA LYS A 113 -17.45 -5.89 17.55
C LYS A 113 -17.67 -7.36 17.18
N THR A 114 -18.52 -7.60 16.19
CA THR A 114 -18.84 -8.97 15.73
C THR A 114 -17.60 -9.72 15.28
N LEU A 115 -16.71 -9.07 14.54
CA LEU A 115 -15.47 -9.66 14.07
C LEU A 115 -14.47 -9.87 15.20
N THR A 116 -14.32 -8.89 16.11
CA THR A 116 -13.43 -9.01 17.28
C THR A 116 -13.83 -10.17 18.18
N ASP A 117 -15.11 -10.40 18.35
CA ASP A 117 -15.65 -11.51 19.16
C ASP A 117 -15.56 -12.87 18.42
N SER A 118 -15.19 -12.87 17.14
CA SER A 118 -15.11 -14.09 16.32
C SER A 118 -13.85 -14.89 16.62
N GLY A 119 -14.02 -16.10 17.13
CA GLY A 119 -12.89 -17.03 17.32
C GLY A 119 -12.14 -17.37 16.03
N ALA A 120 -12.86 -17.46 14.90
CA ALA A 120 -12.26 -17.71 13.59
C ALA A 120 -11.37 -16.54 13.13
N PHE A 121 -11.80 -15.29 13.35
CA PHE A 121 -10.98 -14.12 13.06
C PHE A 121 -9.68 -14.14 13.89
N ASN A 122 -9.79 -14.40 15.19
CA ASN A 122 -8.65 -14.44 16.10
C ASN A 122 -7.63 -15.53 15.71
N GLU A 123 -8.09 -16.73 15.32
CA GLU A 123 -7.23 -17.79 14.82
C GLU A 123 -6.48 -17.37 13.53
N MET A 124 -7.18 -16.73 12.60
CA MET A 124 -6.56 -16.23 11.37
C MET A 124 -5.54 -15.12 11.65
N CYS A 125 -5.78 -14.23 12.62
CA CYS A 125 -4.79 -13.25 13.05
C CYS A 125 -3.51 -13.91 13.56
N GLN A 126 -3.62 -14.94 14.40
CA GLN A 126 -2.46 -15.70 14.88
C GLN A 126 -1.68 -16.36 13.74
N ASN A 127 -2.37 -16.92 12.75
CA ASN A 127 -1.72 -17.52 11.58
C ASN A 127 -0.97 -16.48 10.75
N ILE A 128 -1.49 -15.25 10.65
CA ILE A 128 -0.85 -14.14 9.93
C ILE A 128 0.39 -13.65 10.67
N LEU A 129 0.35 -13.50 11.99
CA LEU A 129 1.50 -13.07 12.80
C LEU A 129 2.69 -14.01 12.66
N ASN A 130 2.45 -15.31 12.40
CA ASN A 130 3.48 -16.30 12.14
C ASN A 130 3.89 -16.41 10.66
N THR A 131 3.39 -15.52 9.79
CA THR A 131 3.64 -15.58 8.34
C THR A 131 4.70 -14.56 7.95
N GLU A 132 5.81 -15.02 7.37
CA GLU A 132 6.81 -14.13 6.77
C GLU A 132 6.27 -13.51 5.49
N LEU A 133 6.38 -12.18 5.39
CA LEU A 133 6.07 -11.39 4.21
C LEU A 133 7.37 -10.97 3.52
N GLU A 134 7.44 -11.16 2.21
CA GLU A 134 8.56 -10.76 1.38
C GLU A 134 8.16 -9.58 0.51
N TYR A 135 8.79 -8.42 0.73
CA TYR A 135 8.58 -7.19 -0.04
C TYR A 135 9.80 -6.92 -0.95
N GLY A 136 9.60 -7.10 -2.23
CA GLY A 136 10.68 -6.94 -3.22
C GLY A 136 10.29 -6.08 -4.43
N LEU A 137 9.13 -5.46 -4.40
CA LEU A 137 8.56 -4.74 -5.53
C LEU A 137 8.28 -3.29 -5.15
N LEU A 138 9.05 -2.36 -5.70
CA LEU A 138 8.73 -0.94 -5.62
C LEU A 138 7.86 -0.56 -6.81
N VAL A 139 6.59 -0.31 -6.53
CA VAL A 139 5.56 0.04 -7.52
C VAL A 139 5.28 1.53 -7.40
N TYR A 140 5.24 2.22 -8.52
CA TYR A 140 4.83 3.60 -8.57
C TYR A 140 3.48 3.71 -9.27
N GLU A 141 2.52 4.28 -8.55
CA GLU A 141 1.20 4.61 -9.08
C GLU A 141 1.06 6.12 -9.20
N ARG A 142 0.04 6.60 -9.90
CA ARG A 142 -0.17 8.02 -10.16
C ARG A 142 -0.26 8.92 -8.91
N THR A 143 -0.39 8.37 -7.73
CA THR A 143 -0.51 9.12 -6.46
C THR A 143 0.59 8.86 -5.44
N GLY A 144 1.48 7.93 -5.72
CA GLY A 144 2.56 7.60 -4.80
C GLY A 144 3.28 6.29 -5.09
N ALA A 145 4.24 5.98 -4.26
CA ALA A 145 5.00 4.74 -4.31
C ALA A 145 4.51 3.74 -3.27
N PHE A 146 4.52 2.48 -3.64
CA PHE A 146 4.13 1.35 -2.81
C PHE A 146 5.23 0.31 -2.78
N LEU A 147 5.51 -0.20 -1.60
CA LEU A 147 6.31 -1.40 -1.43
C LEU A 147 5.36 -2.60 -1.44
N ALA A 148 5.47 -3.45 -2.45
CA ALA A 148 4.56 -4.56 -2.65
C ALA A 148 5.21 -5.91 -2.36
N ALA A 149 4.43 -6.83 -1.83
CA ALA A 149 4.86 -8.20 -1.58
C ALA A 149 5.08 -8.94 -2.90
N THR A 150 6.14 -9.72 -2.96
CA THR A 150 6.47 -10.57 -4.12
C THR A 150 5.51 -11.75 -4.26
N LYS A 151 4.97 -12.19 -3.13
CA LYS A 151 3.98 -13.26 -3.04
C LYS A 151 2.99 -12.94 -1.94
N ILE A 152 1.72 -13.25 -2.16
CA ILE A 152 0.70 -13.16 -1.12
C ILE A 152 0.59 -14.54 -0.47
N PRO A 153 0.88 -14.67 0.84
CA PRO A 153 0.70 -15.90 1.59
C PRO A 153 -0.75 -16.39 1.56
N ASP A 154 -0.94 -17.69 1.71
CA ASP A 154 -2.29 -18.27 1.72
C ASP A 154 -3.08 -17.85 2.97
N SER A 155 -2.41 -17.61 4.10
CA SER A 155 -3.03 -17.03 5.30
C SER A 155 -3.71 -15.68 5.02
N ILE A 156 -3.05 -14.79 4.26
CA ILE A 156 -3.62 -13.49 3.85
C ILE A 156 -4.81 -13.68 2.88
N LYS A 157 -4.70 -14.61 1.93
CA LYS A 157 -5.80 -14.89 1.00
C LYS A 157 -7.03 -15.43 1.74
N THR A 158 -6.81 -16.37 2.66
CA THR A 158 -7.88 -16.94 3.50
C THR A 158 -8.55 -15.86 4.34
N MET A 159 -7.78 -14.98 4.97
CA MET A 159 -8.31 -13.84 5.71
C MET A 159 -9.12 -12.91 4.82
N ARG A 160 -8.65 -12.61 3.61
CA ARG A 160 -9.38 -11.75 2.66
C ARG A 160 -10.72 -12.34 2.26
N GLU A 161 -10.78 -13.63 1.96
CA GLU A 161 -12.05 -14.31 1.62
C GLU A 161 -13.00 -14.34 2.81
N PHE A 162 -12.51 -14.63 4.00
CA PHE A 162 -13.28 -14.55 5.23
C PHE A 162 -13.86 -13.15 5.42
N LEU A 163 -13.03 -12.11 5.38
CA LEU A 163 -13.46 -10.72 5.57
C LEU A 163 -14.45 -10.25 4.50
N LYS A 164 -14.31 -10.67 3.24
CA LYS A 164 -15.30 -10.36 2.20
C LYS A 164 -16.69 -10.88 2.54
N ASN A 165 -16.75 -12.10 3.04
CA ASN A 165 -18.00 -12.75 3.42
C ASN A 165 -18.60 -12.07 4.66
N GLU A 166 -17.79 -11.86 5.71
CA GLU A 166 -18.24 -11.24 6.95
C GLU A 166 -18.67 -9.79 6.73
N TYR A 167 -17.89 -8.97 6.00
CA TYR A 167 -18.30 -7.60 5.67
C TYR A 167 -19.63 -7.57 4.95
N SER A 168 -19.83 -8.45 3.96
CA SER A 168 -21.09 -8.54 3.24
C SER A 168 -22.25 -8.97 4.15
N ALA A 169 -22.02 -9.90 5.07
CA ALA A 169 -23.01 -10.35 6.04
C ALA A 169 -23.41 -9.24 7.03
N GLN A 170 -22.47 -8.35 7.36
CA GLN A 170 -22.70 -7.20 8.26
C GLN A 170 -23.14 -5.92 7.50
N GLY A 171 -23.51 -6.04 6.23
CA GLY A 171 -23.98 -4.90 5.43
C GLY A 171 -22.88 -3.94 4.95
N LEU A 172 -21.61 -4.23 5.24
CA LEU A 172 -20.49 -3.44 4.72
C LEU A 172 -20.18 -3.81 3.29
N ARG A 173 -19.81 -2.81 2.48
CA ARG A 173 -19.33 -3.06 1.11
C ARG A 173 -17.81 -3.24 1.09
N PRO A 174 -17.29 -4.46 0.80
CA PRO A 174 -15.86 -4.65 0.67
C PRO A 174 -15.28 -3.72 -0.40
N VAL A 175 -14.20 -3.03 -0.07
CA VAL A 175 -13.48 -2.22 -1.07
C VAL A 175 -12.77 -3.18 -2.01
N LYS A 176 -12.98 -2.99 -3.31
CA LYS A 176 -12.36 -3.83 -4.34
C LYS A 176 -10.85 -3.63 -4.31
N LEU A 177 -10.15 -4.51 -3.61
CA LEU A 177 -8.71 -4.66 -3.70
C LEU A 177 -8.37 -5.63 -4.83
N LEU A 178 -7.18 -5.47 -5.38
CA LEU A 178 -6.63 -6.49 -6.26
C LEU A 178 -6.27 -7.71 -5.42
N ASP A 179 -6.92 -8.84 -5.70
CA ASP A 179 -6.75 -10.06 -4.92
C ASP A 179 -5.28 -10.52 -4.83
N ASN A 180 -4.50 -10.20 -5.86
CA ASN A 180 -3.09 -10.55 -5.96
C ASN A 180 -2.13 -9.39 -5.61
N PHE A 181 -2.59 -8.37 -4.91
CA PHE A 181 -1.76 -7.23 -4.54
C PHE A 181 -1.81 -6.98 -3.03
N LEU A 182 -0.67 -7.09 -2.37
CA LEU A 182 -0.47 -6.77 -0.96
C LEU A 182 0.64 -5.73 -0.89
N HIS A 183 0.38 -4.57 -0.30
CA HIS A 183 1.31 -3.45 -0.34
C HIS A 183 1.25 -2.55 0.88
N CYS A 184 2.37 -1.88 1.12
CA CYS A 184 2.47 -0.77 2.06
C CYS A 184 2.68 0.52 1.26
N ALA A 185 1.98 1.58 1.62
CA ALA A 185 2.24 2.90 1.05
C ALA A 185 3.60 3.42 1.56
N ILE A 186 4.45 3.89 0.64
CA ILE A 186 5.78 4.42 0.96
C ILE A 186 5.77 5.94 0.85
N SER A 187 5.12 6.45 -0.18
CA SER A 187 5.01 7.88 -0.38
C SER A 187 3.68 8.24 -1.03
N ARG A 188 3.25 9.48 -0.84
CA ARG A 188 2.10 10.04 -1.53
C ARG A 188 2.49 11.38 -2.13
N MET A 189 1.94 11.67 -3.29
CA MET A 189 2.15 12.95 -3.92
C MET A 189 1.42 14.05 -3.16
N THR A 190 2.15 15.11 -2.85
CA THR A 190 1.62 16.29 -2.17
C THR A 190 1.55 17.51 -3.08
N LYS A 191 2.35 17.50 -4.14
CA LYS A 191 2.43 18.60 -5.09
C LYS A 191 2.82 18.10 -6.47
N LEU A 192 2.19 18.63 -7.49
CA LEU A 192 2.58 18.36 -8.87
C LEU A 192 3.73 19.28 -9.32
N PRO A 193 4.68 18.78 -10.12
CA PRO A 193 5.63 19.63 -10.82
C PRO A 193 4.91 20.60 -11.76
N THR A 194 5.58 21.68 -12.11
CA THR A 194 5.05 22.65 -13.10
C THR A 194 4.75 21.99 -14.43
N ILE A 195 3.64 22.37 -15.05
CA ILE A 195 3.03 21.72 -16.22
C ILE A 195 3.99 21.48 -17.38
N ASN A 196 4.88 22.42 -17.65
CA ASN A 196 5.66 22.43 -18.89
C ASN A 196 6.69 21.31 -19.02
N ASN A 197 7.11 20.67 -17.91
CA ASN A 197 8.16 19.65 -17.90
C ASN A 197 7.76 18.35 -17.16
N ARG A 198 6.49 18.17 -16.82
CA ARG A 198 6.05 17.03 -15.99
C ARG A 198 6.47 15.69 -16.54
N LYS A 199 6.27 15.46 -17.83
CA LYS A 199 6.60 14.19 -18.46
C LYS A 199 8.09 13.91 -18.41
N GLU A 200 8.91 14.90 -18.74
CA GLU A 200 10.37 14.74 -18.74
C GLU A 200 10.91 14.47 -17.33
N ILE A 201 10.46 15.26 -16.35
CA ILE A 201 10.81 15.07 -14.94
C ILE A 201 10.41 13.68 -14.48
N PHE A 202 9.22 13.26 -14.85
CA PHE A 202 8.70 11.97 -14.44
C PHE A 202 9.45 10.79 -15.08
N ASP A 203 9.78 10.89 -16.36
CA ASP A 203 10.61 9.90 -17.07
C ASP A 203 12.02 9.80 -16.44
N GLN A 204 12.60 10.94 -16.03
CA GLN A 204 13.87 10.97 -15.29
C GLN A 204 13.73 10.31 -13.92
N TYR A 205 12.67 10.60 -13.19
CA TYR A 205 12.39 9.99 -11.89
C TYR A 205 12.24 8.47 -12.00
N LEU A 206 11.42 7.98 -12.92
CA LEU A 206 11.26 6.54 -13.15
C LEU A 206 12.56 5.84 -13.51
N LYS A 207 13.38 6.49 -14.34
CA LYS A 207 14.71 5.97 -14.69
C LYS A 207 15.62 5.89 -13.48
N ALA A 208 15.58 6.91 -12.64
CA ALA A 208 16.41 6.99 -11.44
C ALA A 208 15.94 6.04 -10.32
N LEU A 209 14.68 5.57 -10.34
CA LEU A 209 14.17 4.52 -9.44
C LEU A 209 14.75 3.13 -9.73
N GLN A 210 15.27 2.88 -10.92
CA GLN A 210 15.69 1.54 -11.34
C GLN A 210 16.72 0.89 -10.41
N PRO A 211 17.76 1.59 -9.89
CA PRO A 211 18.70 1.00 -8.94
C PRO A 211 18.02 0.47 -7.68
N ILE A 212 17.06 1.22 -7.11
CA ILE A 212 16.31 0.83 -5.92
C ILE A 212 15.47 -0.42 -6.23
N ARG A 213 14.76 -0.43 -7.36
CA ARG A 213 13.96 -1.56 -7.83
C ARG A 213 14.81 -2.83 -8.01
N ILE A 214 15.98 -2.70 -8.63
CA ILE A 214 16.89 -3.81 -8.84
C ILE A 214 17.43 -4.35 -7.51
N ALA A 215 17.80 -3.47 -6.58
CA ALA A 215 18.28 -3.86 -5.26
C ALA A 215 17.22 -4.65 -4.49
N LEU A 216 15.99 -4.15 -4.43
CA LEU A 216 14.85 -4.83 -3.77
C LEU A 216 14.51 -6.17 -4.43
N THR A 217 14.62 -6.27 -5.76
CA THR A 217 14.34 -7.53 -6.47
C THR A 217 15.39 -8.59 -6.17
N ARG A 218 16.64 -8.19 -5.99
CA ARG A 218 17.75 -9.10 -5.67
C ARG A 218 17.75 -9.54 -4.21
N ASP A 219 17.42 -8.60 -3.33
CA ASP A 219 17.43 -8.79 -1.89
C ASP A 219 16.13 -8.16 -1.30
N PRO A 220 15.01 -8.90 -1.32
CA PRO A 220 13.76 -8.43 -0.76
C PRO A 220 13.84 -8.22 0.74
N ILE A 221 13.06 -7.26 1.25
CA ILE A 221 12.86 -7.07 2.68
C ILE A 221 11.90 -8.13 3.18
N ARG A 222 12.25 -8.82 4.28
CA ARG A 222 11.45 -9.89 4.87
C ARG A 222 11.19 -9.61 6.33
N PHE A 223 9.92 -9.70 6.71
CA PHE A 223 9.52 -9.59 8.11
C PHE A 223 8.13 -10.17 8.38
N ASN A 224 7.89 -10.53 9.63
CA ASN A 224 6.57 -10.90 10.10
C ASN A 224 5.81 -9.65 10.58
N PRO A 225 4.48 -9.60 10.43
CA PRO A 225 3.68 -8.60 11.11
C PRO A 225 3.87 -8.72 12.63
N GLN A 226 3.85 -7.59 13.31
CA GLN A 226 3.90 -7.54 14.77
C GLN A 226 2.51 -7.65 15.37
N ASP A 227 1.53 -7.02 14.72
CA ASP A 227 0.15 -6.99 15.17
C ASP A 227 -0.82 -6.94 13.99
N VAL A 228 -2.07 -7.28 14.26
CA VAL A 228 -3.20 -7.18 13.33
C VAL A 228 -4.22 -6.25 13.96
N TYR A 229 -4.22 -5.01 13.53
CA TYR A 229 -5.21 -4.02 13.94
C TYR A 229 -6.51 -4.21 13.16
N MET A 230 -7.65 -4.08 13.85
CA MET A 230 -8.95 -3.93 13.22
C MET A 230 -9.67 -2.72 13.83
N GLY A 231 -10.23 -1.89 12.99
CA GLY A 231 -10.96 -0.69 13.41
C GLY A 231 -11.14 0.32 12.29
N ASN A 232 -11.61 1.50 12.67
CA ASN A 232 -11.79 2.60 11.73
C ASN A 232 -10.44 3.04 11.14
N LEU A 233 -10.31 2.98 9.82
CA LEU A 233 -9.09 3.37 9.12
C LEU A 233 -8.68 4.83 9.41
N ALA A 234 -9.64 5.74 9.53
CA ALA A 234 -9.34 7.14 9.80
C ALA A 234 -8.76 7.34 11.20
N ASP A 235 -9.23 6.60 12.19
CA ASP A 235 -8.72 6.65 13.56
C ASP A 235 -7.33 6.03 13.67
N PHE A 236 -7.09 4.91 12.97
CA PHE A 236 -5.76 4.33 12.84
C PHE A 236 -4.75 5.35 12.31
N LEU A 237 -5.10 6.02 11.21
CA LEU A 237 -4.22 7.00 10.58
C LEU A 237 -4.00 8.26 11.44
N LYS A 238 -4.98 8.67 12.26
CA LYS A 238 -4.86 9.83 13.17
C LYS A 238 -4.02 9.51 14.41
N ASN A 239 -4.27 8.37 15.03
CA ASN A 239 -3.64 8.01 16.32
C ASN A 239 -2.16 7.63 16.17
N ASN A 240 -1.73 7.28 14.98
CA ASN A 240 -0.37 6.86 14.69
C ASN A 240 0.44 7.91 13.88
N ARG A 241 -0.06 9.14 13.79
CA ARG A 241 0.74 10.28 13.30
C ARG A 241 1.73 10.67 14.40
N GLY A 242 3.00 10.32 14.21
CA GLY A 242 4.10 10.69 15.10
C GLY A 242 4.52 12.15 14.98
#